data_74a7f6c0690c15dc36c40fbc61c68ed3
#
_entry.id   74a7f6c0690c15dc36c40fbc61c68ed3
#
_cell.length_a   1.000
_cell.length_b   1.000
_cell.length_c   1.000
_cell.angle_alpha   90.00
_cell.angle_beta   90.00
_cell.angle_gamma   90.00
#
_symmetry.space_group_name_H-M   'P 1'
#
loop_
_entity.id
_entity.type
_entity.pdbx_description
1 polymer ?
#
loop_
_entity_poly.entity_id
_entity_poly.type
_entity_poly.pdbx_seq_one_letter_code
_entity_poly.pdbx_strand_id
1 'polypeptide(L)'
;MDEDKRIVIENLTTRYPGTEQPQLRQINAEVHTGQVVGIIGNSHSGKSTLCHVLAGVIPKIMSAEIEGDWHMFGQRVSDNWPVYNAMNGVVLQNPAGQLSGLADTVADEIAFDLINQGMAEGLIQKRVEEVATQMGLIEQLNLRPESLSGGQSQRLAIATAIAANPAVLIM
;
A
#
# COMPACT_ATOMS: atom_id res chain seq x y z
N MET A 1 -16.79 15.18 -15.68
CA MET A 1 -15.91 14.46 -16.58
C MET A 1 -14.69 14.04 -15.78
N ASP A 2 -14.36 12.75 -15.80
CA ASP A 2 -13.60 12.02 -14.76
C ASP A 2 -12.07 11.97 -14.99
N GLU A 3 -11.45 13.02 -15.53
CA GLU A 3 -10.00 13.04 -15.76
C GLU A 3 -9.19 13.00 -14.44
N ASP A 4 -9.79 13.39 -13.33
CA ASP A 4 -9.11 13.46 -12.03
C ASP A 4 -9.13 12.15 -11.21
N LYS A 5 -9.72 11.07 -11.73
CA LYS A 5 -9.86 9.82 -10.97
C LYS A 5 -9.05 8.66 -11.57
N ARG A 6 -7.82 8.93 -11.93
CA ARG A 6 -6.92 7.93 -12.53
C ARG A 6 -5.50 8.05 -12.01
N ILE A 7 -4.76 6.97 -12.15
CA ILE A 7 -3.31 6.94 -12.02
C ILE A 7 -2.74 6.96 -13.43
N VAL A 8 -1.82 7.88 -13.70
CA VAL A 8 -1.11 7.98 -14.97
C VAL A 8 0.38 7.84 -14.72
N ILE A 9 1.03 6.96 -15.45
CA ILE A 9 2.49 6.75 -15.41
C ILE A 9 3.02 7.12 -16.79
N GLU A 10 4.00 8.02 -16.84
CA GLU A 10 4.59 8.56 -18.07
C GLU A 10 6.10 8.38 -18.09
N ASN A 11 6.57 7.53 -19.01
CA ASN A 11 7.98 7.28 -19.27
C ASN A 11 8.80 6.93 -18.00
N LEU A 12 8.17 6.26 -17.04
CA LEU A 12 8.79 5.93 -15.77
C LEU A 12 9.98 5.00 -15.97
N THR A 13 11.16 5.49 -15.61
CA THR A 13 12.41 4.75 -15.60
C THR A 13 12.98 4.78 -14.19
N THR A 14 13.40 3.63 -13.66
CA THR A 14 13.94 3.53 -12.30
C THR A 14 15.26 2.78 -12.33
N ARG A 15 16.28 3.35 -11.69
CA ARG A 15 17.63 2.78 -11.59
C ARG A 15 18.08 2.74 -10.12
N TYR A 16 18.50 1.57 -9.66
CA TYR A 16 19.10 1.46 -8.34
C TYR A 16 20.57 1.93 -8.33
N PRO A 17 21.06 2.48 -7.21
CA PRO A 17 22.46 2.89 -7.10
C PRO A 17 23.40 1.72 -7.39
N GLY A 18 24.44 1.99 -8.18
CA GLY A 18 25.46 1.01 -8.54
C GLY A 18 25.04 0.01 -9.62
N THR A 19 23.87 0.16 -10.24
CA THR A 19 23.48 -0.66 -11.41
C THR A 19 23.64 0.09 -12.72
N GLU A 20 24.17 -0.56 -13.75
CA GLU A 20 24.30 0.04 -15.08
C GLU A 20 22.96 0.09 -15.83
N GLN A 21 22.12 -0.93 -15.62
CA GLN A 21 20.85 -1.05 -16.30
C GLN A 21 19.69 -0.61 -15.40
N PRO A 22 18.73 0.15 -15.94
CA PRO A 22 17.52 0.49 -15.20
C PRO A 22 16.66 -0.76 -14.97
N GLN A 23 16.06 -0.85 -13.79
CA GLN A 23 15.15 -1.93 -13.42
C GLN A 23 13.76 -1.77 -14.07
N LEU A 24 13.31 -0.52 -14.23
CA LEU A 24 12.15 -0.15 -15.04
C LEU A 24 12.64 0.75 -16.16
N ARG A 25 12.08 0.60 -17.36
CA ARG A 25 12.47 1.38 -18.53
C ARG A 25 11.24 1.90 -19.27
N GLN A 26 11.05 3.20 -19.25
CA GLN A 26 10.01 3.91 -20.01
C GLN A 26 8.61 3.28 -19.87
N ILE A 27 8.24 2.96 -18.63
CA ILE A 27 6.92 2.38 -18.34
C ILE A 27 5.87 3.47 -18.55
N ASN A 28 4.85 3.14 -19.32
CA ASN A 28 3.67 3.96 -19.54
C ASN A 28 2.43 3.13 -19.19
N ALA A 29 1.57 3.66 -18.36
CA ALA A 29 0.33 3.00 -17.98
C ALA A 29 -0.72 4.01 -17.49
N GLU A 30 -1.97 3.63 -17.62
CA GLU A 30 -3.10 4.37 -17.08
C GLU A 30 -4.05 3.38 -16.37
N VAL A 31 -4.47 3.74 -15.15
CA VAL A 31 -5.38 2.94 -14.33
C VAL A 31 -6.52 3.83 -13.86
N HIS A 32 -7.74 3.42 -14.13
CA HIS A 32 -8.94 4.16 -13.75
C HIS A 32 -9.54 3.65 -12.43
N THR A 33 -10.26 4.51 -11.74
CA THR A 33 -11.01 4.14 -10.54
C THR A 33 -11.94 2.94 -10.81
N GLY A 34 -11.94 1.99 -9.86
CA GLY A 34 -12.73 0.76 -9.95
C GLY A 34 -12.07 -0.37 -10.75
N GLN A 35 -10.91 -0.14 -11.34
CA GLN A 35 -10.16 -1.21 -12.02
C GLN A 35 -9.31 -2.01 -11.05
N VAL A 36 -9.17 -3.30 -11.35
CA VAL A 36 -8.16 -4.19 -10.75
C VAL A 36 -7.16 -4.54 -11.85
N VAL A 37 -5.90 -4.17 -11.61
CA VAL A 37 -4.82 -4.37 -12.59
C VAL A 37 -3.83 -5.41 -12.06
N GLY A 38 -3.64 -6.49 -12.82
CA GLY A 38 -2.64 -7.52 -12.53
C GLY A 38 -1.32 -7.25 -13.28
N ILE A 39 -0.21 -7.20 -12.53
CA ILE A 39 1.14 -7.07 -13.09
C ILE A 39 1.78 -8.45 -13.13
N ILE A 40 2.00 -8.97 -14.33
CA ILE A 40 2.58 -10.31 -14.56
C ILE A 40 3.94 -10.20 -15.24
N GLY A 41 4.79 -11.18 -14.99
CA GLY A 41 6.14 -11.24 -15.58
C GLY A 41 7.05 -12.21 -14.81
N ASN A 42 8.21 -12.50 -15.38
CA ASN A 42 9.24 -13.36 -14.79
C ASN A 42 9.82 -12.78 -13.49
N SER A 43 10.53 -13.59 -12.72
CA SER A 43 11.35 -13.09 -11.61
C SER A 43 12.31 -12.02 -12.11
N HIS A 44 12.55 -11.01 -11.29
CA HIS A 44 13.42 -9.86 -11.60
C HIS A 44 12.96 -8.96 -12.78
N SER A 45 11.72 -9.10 -13.26
CA SER A 45 11.20 -8.23 -14.33
C SER A 45 10.81 -6.81 -13.90
N GLY A 46 11.00 -6.45 -12.63
CA GLY A 46 10.71 -5.11 -12.12
C GLY A 46 9.33 -4.93 -11.48
N LYS A 47 8.49 -5.99 -11.36
CA LYS A 47 7.13 -5.89 -10.76
C LYS A 47 7.15 -5.24 -9.38
N SER A 48 7.96 -5.77 -8.47
CA SER A 48 8.07 -5.24 -7.11
C SER A 48 8.64 -3.81 -7.11
N THR A 49 9.56 -3.50 -8.01
CA THR A 49 10.08 -2.13 -8.17
C THR A 49 8.97 -1.18 -8.58
N LEU A 50 8.12 -1.56 -9.52
CA LEU A 50 6.96 -0.75 -9.91
C LEU A 50 5.99 -0.55 -8.74
N CYS A 51 5.66 -1.62 -8.01
CA CYS A 51 4.84 -1.51 -6.80
C CYS A 51 5.49 -0.59 -5.75
N HIS A 52 6.81 -0.68 -5.53
CA HIS A 52 7.51 0.19 -4.58
C HIS A 52 7.51 1.66 -5.03
N VAL A 53 7.61 1.94 -6.32
CA VAL A 53 7.48 3.32 -6.84
C VAL A 53 6.07 3.83 -6.62
N LEU A 54 5.07 3.04 -7.00
CA LEU A 54 3.65 3.41 -6.83
C LEU A 54 3.23 3.48 -5.36
N ALA A 55 3.81 2.69 -4.48
CA ALA A 55 3.62 2.78 -3.04
C ALA A 55 4.42 3.95 -2.42
N GLY A 56 5.32 4.55 -3.20
CA GLY A 56 6.20 5.62 -2.80
C GLY A 56 7.32 5.23 -1.85
N VAL A 57 7.53 3.96 -1.65
CA VAL A 57 8.73 3.44 -0.97
C VAL A 57 9.99 3.90 -1.69
N ILE A 58 9.95 3.94 -3.01
CA ILE A 58 10.97 4.54 -3.88
C ILE A 58 10.47 5.91 -4.34
N PRO A 59 11.24 6.97 -4.21
CA PRO A 59 12.61 7.08 -3.68
C PRO A 59 12.71 7.44 -2.19
N LYS A 60 11.59 7.51 -1.47
CA LYS A 60 11.54 8.10 -0.12
C LYS A 60 12.23 7.27 0.96
N ILE A 61 12.12 5.96 0.87
CA ILE A 61 12.68 5.01 1.85
C ILE A 61 13.84 4.25 1.20
N MET A 62 13.66 3.78 -0.03
CA MET A 62 14.68 3.09 -0.82
C MET A 62 15.22 4.02 -1.88
N SER A 63 16.54 4.29 -1.86
CA SER A 63 17.19 5.16 -2.84
C SER A 63 17.14 4.53 -4.23
N ALA A 64 16.64 5.30 -5.20
CA ALA A 64 16.76 5.01 -6.63
C ALA A 64 16.65 6.32 -7.42
N GLU A 65 17.27 6.34 -8.59
CA GLU A 65 17.05 7.40 -9.57
C GLU A 65 15.75 7.14 -10.30
N ILE A 66 14.92 8.18 -10.42
CA ILE A 66 13.65 8.11 -11.15
C ILE A 66 13.66 9.18 -12.23
N GLU A 67 13.35 8.75 -13.46
CA GLU A 67 13.05 9.61 -14.59
C GLU A 67 11.60 9.37 -15.02
N GLY A 68 10.97 10.38 -15.63
CA GLY A 68 9.54 10.36 -15.95
C GLY A 68 8.69 10.79 -14.76
N ASP A 69 7.39 10.61 -14.89
CA ASP A 69 6.41 11.08 -13.93
C ASP A 69 5.30 10.08 -13.67
N TRP A 70 4.67 10.20 -12.50
CA TRP A 70 3.39 9.58 -12.26
C TRP A 70 2.48 10.51 -11.45
N HIS A 71 1.22 10.48 -11.82
CA HIS A 71 0.17 11.30 -11.23
C HIS A 71 -0.91 10.39 -10.63
N MET A 72 -1.44 10.78 -9.51
CA MET A 72 -2.60 10.16 -8.91
C MET A 72 -3.67 11.22 -8.70
N PHE A 73 -4.85 10.98 -9.27
CA PHE A 73 -5.99 11.90 -9.17
C PHE A 73 -5.65 13.35 -9.54
N GLY A 74 -4.92 13.53 -10.66
CA GLY A 74 -4.50 14.83 -11.16
C GLY A 74 -3.33 15.49 -10.42
N GLN A 75 -2.82 14.87 -9.34
CA GLN A 75 -1.70 15.42 -8.58
C GLN A 75 -0.40 14.65 -8.87
N ARG A 76 0.66 15.37 -9.13
CA ARG A 76 1.99 14.78 -9.26
C ARG A 76 2.46 14.26 -7.90
N VAL A 77 2.83 13.00 -7.84
CA VAL A 77 3.15 12.34 -6.58
C VAL A 77 4.38 12.90 -5.91
N SER A 78 5.40 13.30 -6.68
CA SER A 78 6.64 13.92 -6.16
C SER A 78 6.38 15.17 -5.34
N ASP A 79 5.33 15.91 -5.64
CA ASP A 79 5.09 17.26 -5.11
C ASP A 79 4.33 17.23 -3.78
N ASN A 80 3.55 16.19 -3.53
CA ASN A 80 2.72 16.10 -2.31
C ASN A 80 2.71 14.70 -1.68
N TRP A 81 3.89 14.24 -1.30
CA TRP A 81 4.11 12.92 -0.70
C TRP A 81 3.20 12.59 0.49
N PRO A 82 2.98 13.46 1.50
CA PRO A 82 2.15 13.10 2.64
C PRO A 82 0.71 12.78 2.25
N VAL A 83 0.13 13.55 1.33
CA VAL A 83 -1.23 13.32 0.83
C VAL A 83 -1.28 12.02 0.03
N TYR A 84 -0.30 11.80 -0.82
CA TYR A 84 -0.19 10.57 -1.60
C TYR A 84 -0.13 9.34 -0.70
N ASN A 85 0.73 9.36 0.32
CA ASN A 85 0.91 8.24 1.23
C ASN A 85 -0.38 7.93 2.01
N ALA A 86 -1.13 8.95 2.41
CA ALA A 86 -2.40 8.77 3.10
C ALA A 86 -3.52 8.17 2.21
N MET A 87 -3.36 8.20 0.89
CA MET A 87 -4.32 7.66 -0.07
C MET A 87 -4.03 6.20 -0.46
N ASN A 88 -2.88 5.67 -0.08
CA ASN A 88 -2.44 4.33 -0.44
C ASN A 88 -2.60 3.33 0.71
N GLY A 89 -3.15 2.16 0.41
CA GLY A 89 -2.97 0.96 1.19
C GLY A 89 -1.95 0.05 0.51
N VAL A 90 -0.98 -0.45 1.26
CA VAL A 90 0.08 -1.31 0.71
C VAL A 90 0.09 -2.63 1.44
N VAL A 91 0.14 -3.74 0.71
CA VAL A 91 0.34 -5.08 1.26
C VAL A 91 1.65 -5.64 0.73
N LEU A 92 2.62 -5.87 1.62
CA LEU A 92 3.92 -6.38 1.26
C LEU A 92 3.91 -7.90 1.05
N GLN A 93 4.89 -8.41 0.32
CA GLN A 93 5.06 -9.84 0.07
C GLN A 93 5.22 -10.67 1.37
N ASN A 94 5.80 -10.08 2.42
CA ASN A 94 5.90 -10.70 3.74
C ASN A 94 4.93 -10.01 4.70
N PRO A 95 3.75 -10.57 4.97
CA PRO A 95 2.74 -9.96 5.83
C PRO A 95 3.24 -9.72 7.26
N ALA A 96 3.98 -10.67 7.84
CA ALA A 96 4.50 -10.54 9.20
C ALA A 96 5.49 -9.37 9.36
N GLY A 97 6.25 -9.05 8.30
CA GLY A 97 7.17 -7.92 8.29
C GLY A 97 6.49 -6.56 8.08
N GLN A 98 5.20 -6.54 7.80
CA GLN A 98 4.41 -5.33 7.62
C GLN A 98 3.73 -4.85 8.91
N LEU A 99 3.43 -5.79 9.83
CA LEU A 99 2.77 -5.47 11.08
C LEU A 99 3.63 -4.54 11.94
N SER A 100 3.00 -3.69 12.73
CA SER A 100 3.68 -2.66 13.53
C SER A 100 4.66 -3.23 14.56
N GLY A 101 4.36 -4.44 15.06
CA GLY A 101 5.10 -5.06 16.14
C GLY A 101 4.93 -4.36 17.50
N LEU A 102 4.02 -3.40 17.58
CA LEU A 102 3.72 -2.59 18.76
C LEU A 102 2.35 -2.90 19.36
N ALA A 103 1.47 -3.54 18.58
CA ALA A 103 0.10 -3.84 18.99
C ALA A 103 0.03 -5.10 19.84
N ASP A 104 -0.69 -5.03 20.96
CA ASP A 104 -0.93 -6.19 21.83
C ASP A 104 -1.97 -7.15 21.26
N THR A 105 -2.91 -6.62 20.46
CA THR A 105 -4.01 -7.40 19.89
C THR A 105 -4.17 -7.16 18.38
N VAL A 106 -4.87 -8.06 17.71
CA VAL A 106 -5.28 -7.90 16.30
C VAL A 106 -6.12 -6.63 16.12
N ALA A 107 -6.99 -6.32 17.08
CA ALA A 107 -7.78 -5.10 17.05
C ALA A 107 -6.89 -3.85 17.08
N ASP A 108 -5.89 -3.82 17.95
CA ASP A 108 -4.94 -2.71 18.07
C ASP A 108 -4.10 -2.55 16.79
N GLU A 109 -3.70 -3.67 16.19
CA GLU A 109 -2.95 -3.65 14.93
C GLU A 109 -3.79 -3.04 13.78
N ILE A 110 -5.07 -3.40 13.65
CA ILE A 110 -5.96 -2.80 12.66
C ILE A 110 -6.21 -1.31 12.96
N ALA A 111 -6.29 -0.95 14.24
CA ALA A 111 -6.52 0.42 14.68
C ALA A 111 -5.29 1.34 14.53
N PHE A 112 -4.09 0.78 14.42
CA PHE A 112 -2.83 1.50 14.55
C PHE A 112 -2.74 2.74 13.66
N ASP A 113 -2.99 2.59 12.37
CA ASP A 113 -2.94 3.72 11.44
C ASP A 113 -4.11 4.70 11.63
N LEU A 114 -5.28 4.22 12.04
CA LEU A 114 -6.44 5.07 12.32
C LEU A 114 -6.18 5.99 13.52
N ILE A 115 -5.51 5.47 14.54
CA ILE A 115 -5.07 6.24 15.71
C ILE A 115 -4.05 7.31 15.28
N ASN A 116 -3.05 6.93 14.48
CA ASN A 116 -2.02 7.84 13.99
C ASN A 116 -2.60 8.97 13.12
N GLN A 117 -3.71 8.71 12.43
CA GLN A 117 -4.45 9.72 11.66
C GLN A 117 -5.36 10.60 12.53
N GLY A 118 -5.45 10.35 13.84
CA GLY A 118 -6.27 11.13 14.77
C GLY A 118 -7.77 10.86 14.65
N MET A 119 -8.16 9.67 14.16
CA MET A 119 -9.58 9.29 14.08
C MET A 119 -10.19 9.20 15.49
N ALA A 120 -11.44 9.61 15.66
CA ALA A 120 -12.14 9.53 16.94
C ALA A 120 -12.36 8.06 17.37
N GLU A 121 -12.17 7.75 18.65
CA GLU A 121 -12.17 6.39 19.21
C GLU A 121 -13.41 5.56 18.81
N GLY A 122 -14.62 6.16 18.91
CA GLY A 122 -15.84 5.44 18.53
C GLY A 122 -15.95 5.11 17.03
N LEU A 123 -15.28 5.87 16.17
CA LEU A 123 -15.17 5.56 14.73
C LEU A 123 -14.12 4.48 14.48
N ILE A 124 -13.03 4.48 15.23
CA ILE A 124 -11.98 3.46 15.16
C ILE A 124 -12.58 2.09 15.48
N GLN A 125 -13.27 1.95 16.62
CA GLN A 125 -13.88 0.69 17.03
C GLN A 125 -14.80 0.14 15.94
N LYS A 126 -15.72 0.97 15.44
CA LYS A 126 -16.63 0.58 14.37
C LYS A 126 -15.88 0.12 13.12
N ARG A 127 -14.84 0.86 12.72
CA ARG A 127 -14.04 0.53 11.53
C ARG A 127 -13.26 -0.76 11.68
N VAL A 128 -12.68 -1.00 12.86
CA VAL A 128 -11.99 -2.26 13.20
C VAL A 128 -12.94 -3.45 13.07
N GLU A 129 -14.15 -3.37 13.63
CA GLU A 129 -15.15 -4.44 13.55
C GLU A 129 -15.59 -4.68 12.09
N GLU A 130 -15.83 -3.63 11.31
CA GLU A 130 -16.18 -3.73 9.89
C GLU A 130 -15.10 -4.46 9.09
N VAL A 131 -13.86 -4.04 9.23
CA VAL A 131 -12.72 -4.60 8.49
C VAL A 131 -12.41 -6.04 8.95
N ALA A 132 -12.45 -6.29 10.27
CA ALA A 132 -12.26 -7.63 10.82
C ALA A 132 -13.34 -8.61 10.32
N THR A 133 -14.57 -8.14 10.20
CA THR A 133 -15.67 -8.95 9.64
C THR A 133 -15.41 -9.26 8.17
N GLN A 134 -15.02 -8.26 7.36
CA GLN A 134 -14.70 -8.45 5.94
C GLN A 134 -13.56 -9.44 5.72
N MET A 135 -12.56 -9.42 6.60
CA MET A 135 -11.38 -10.29 6.52
C MET A 135 -11.55 -11.63 7.26
N GLY A 136 -12.69 -11.88 7.91
CA GLY A 136 -12.92 -13.09 8.69
C GLY A 136 -11.98 -13.21 9.88
N LEU A 137 -11.74 -12.10 10.60
CA LEU A 137 -10.85 -12.00 11.76
C LEU A 137 -11.59 -11.61 13.05
N ILE A 138 -12.92 -11.55 13.03
CA ILE A 138 -13.70 -11.07 14.18
C ILE A 138 -13.44 -11.86 15.47
N GLU A 139 -13.27 -13.18 15.37
CA GLU A 139 -12.99 -14.04 16.51
C GLU A 139 -11.54 -13.93 17.01
N GLN A 140 -10.64 -13.36 16.19
CA GLN A 140 -9.24 -13.18 16.49
C GLN A 140 -8.90 -11.79 17.06
N LEU A 141 -9.85 -10.87 17.14
CA LEU A 141 -9.60 -9.48 17.52
C LEU A 141 -8.83 -9.33 18.84
N ASN A 142 -9.07 -10.20 19.81
CA ASN A 142 -8.41 -10.18 21.12
C ASN A 142 -7.13 -11.04 21.20
N LEU A 143 -6.74 -11.69 20.10
CA LEU A 143 -5.53 -12.49 20.06
C LEU A 143 -4.32 -11.60 19.75
N ARG A 144 -3.14 -12.06 20.15
CA ARG A 144 -1.87 -11.44 19.75
C ARG A 144 -1.60 -11.70 18.27
N PRO A 145 -1.12 -10.71 17.50
CA PRO A 145 -0.79 -10.89 16.08
C PRO A 145 0.14 -12.07 15.80
N GLU A 146 1.12 -12.32 16.68
CA GLU A 146 2.10 -13.40 16.52
C GLU A 146 1.49 -14.81 16.68
N SER A 147 0.31 -14.92 17.30
CA SER A 147 -0.39 -16.20 17.47
C SER A 147 -1.18 -16.64 16.24
N LEU A 148 -1.29 -15.78 15.23
CA LEU A 148 -2.04 -16.04 14.01
C LEU A 148 -1.33 -17.03 13.10
N SER A 149 -2.11 -17.87 12.41
CA SER A 149 -1.59 -18.68 11.31
C SER A 149 -1.14 -17.79 10.14
N GLY A 150 -0.30 -18.31 9.24
CA GLY A 150 0.19 -17.54 8.08
C GLY A 150 -0.94 -16.94 7.23
N GLY A 151 -2.03 -17.68 7.00
CA GLY A 151 -3.19 -17.16 6.27
C GLY A 151 -3.97 -16.09 7.06
N GLN A 152 -4.03 -16.20 8.40
CA GLN A 152 -4.63 -15.16 9.24
C GLN A 152 -3.74 -13.90 9.28
N SER A 153 -2.42 -14.05 9.37
CA SER A 153 -1.49 -12.92 9.31
C SER A 153 -1.57 -12.18 7.98
N GLN A 154 -1.74 -12.91 6.88
CA GLN A 154 -1.96 -12.29 5.57
C GLN A 154 -3.27 -11.49 5.53
N ARG A 155 -4.36 -12.05 6.06
CA ARG A 155 -5.64 -11.33 6.17
C ARG A 155 -5.53 -10.11 7.10
N LEU A 156 -4.76 -10.21 8.18
CA LEU A 156 -4.48 -9.06 9.06
C LEU A 156 -3.72 -7.96 8.32
N ALA A 157 -2.68 -8.29 7.57
CA ALA A 157 -1.95 -7.29 6.77
C ALA A 157 -2.82 -6.61 5.70
N ILE A 158 -3.78 -7.34 5.11
CA ILE A 158 -4.77 -6.72 4.22
C ILE A 158 -5.73 -5.84 5.05
N ALA A 159 -6.18 -6.31 6.20
CA ALA A 159 -7.05 -5.56 7.09
C ALA A 159 -6.44 -4.20 7.48
N THR A 160 -5.18 -4.17 7.90
CA THR A 160 -4.48 -2.92 8.22
C THR A 160 -4.40 -2.00 7.01
N ALA A 161 -4.06 -2.53 5.82
CA ALA A 161 -3.95 -1.74 4.61
C ALA A 161 -5.27 -1.10 4.16
N ILE A 162 -6.43 -1.76 4.39
CA ILE A 162 -7.75 -1.24 3.99
C ILE A 162 -8.47 -0.48 5.10
N ALA A 163 -7.97 -0.51 6.33
CA ALA A 163 -8.62 0.13 7.48
C ALA A 163 -8.81 1.64 7.27
N ALA A 164 -7.81 2.32 6.75
CA ALA A 164 -7.85 3.76 6.45
C ALA A 164 -8.69 4.12 5.21
N ASN A 165 -9.38 3.14 4.59
CA ASN A 165 -10.17 3.33 3.37
C ASN A 165 -9.36 3.96 2.23
N PRO A 166 -8.24 3.36 1.82
CA PRO A 166 -7.36 3.94 0.82
C PRO A 166 -8.05 4.08 -0.54
N ALA A 167 -7.65 5.08 -1.31
CA ALA A 167 -8.12 5.28 -2.68
C ALA A 167 -7.45 4.29 -3.66
N VAL A 168 -6.26 3.81 -3.31
CA VAL A 168 -5.49 2.82 -4.09
C VAL A 168 -4.97 1.73 -3.14
N LEU A 169 -5.12 0.48 -3.54
CA LEU A 169 -4.54 -0.67 -2.86
C LEU A 169 -3.49 -1.33 -3.76
N ILE A 170 -2.27 -1.44 -3.25
CA ILE A 170 -1.11 -2.05 -3.93
C ILE A 170 -0.74 -3.32 -3.18
N MET A 171 -0.72 -4.46 -3.89
CA MET A 171 -0.45 -5.77 -3.28
C MET A 171 0.61 -6.54 -4.07
#